data_798a9d9ea1e693c5106012a0f33337da
#
_entry.id   798a9d9ea1e693c5106012a0f33337da
#
_cell.length_a   1.000
_cell.length_b   1.000
_cell.length_c   1.000
_cell.angle_alpha   90.00
_cell.angle_beta   90.00
_cell.angle_gamma   90.00
#
_symmetry.space_group_name_H-M   'P 1'
#
loop_
_entity.id
_entity.type
_entity.pdbx_description
1 polymer ?
#
loop_
_entity_poly.entity_id
_entity_poly.type
_entity_poly.pdbx_seq_one_letter_code
_entity_poly.pdbx_strand_id
1 'polypeptide(L)'
;MALAVAGVIALGGAIGIYAATKNGSDGGSRTLDYWVAAVPLSWNITPNGRDAIMGEDVPPEKSVVQTVVYRRYGEGWKTPEANASESTADGLLIPGPLLQARVGDTIRVHFKNMDTLRHDPHSMHFHGVHYAPSSDGAFLPGFSGRDADVMPGDSYTYVLKAGNDSAGVWPYHDHSMSMAASLDGGMYGMLSILGRHERAPDREFEVVFSSMGKDFMPIDGRAVEGNTPVFRAKVGELVQWDVLAIGSDFHTFHVHGHRWITPEGPRDTRTIGPAESFKVQWVEDAPGTWLYHCHVEDHMMRGMIGIYQVTK
;
A
#
# COMPACT_ATOMS: atom_id res chain seq x y z
N MET A 1 17.80 10.58 -37.75
CA MET A 1 18.20 11.31 -36.51
C MET A 1 16.99 11.31 -35.56
N ALA A 2 16.96 10.40 -34.62
CA ALA A 2 15.93 10.32 -33.59
C ALA A 2 16.54 10.82 -32.29
N LEU A 3 16.01 11.92 -31.76
CA LEU A 3 16.39 12.43 -30.42
C LEU A 3 15.68 11.58 -29.36
N ALA A 4 16.47 10.86 -28.59
CA ALA A 4 16.01 10.23 -27.37
C ALA A 4 15.99 11.32 -26.26
N VAL A 5 14.79 11.65 -25.79
CA VAL A 5 14.62 12.46 -24.58
C VAL A 5 14.71 11.50 -23.39
N ALA A 6 15.86 11.50 -22.72
CA ALA A 6 16.03 10.81 -21.45
C ALA A 6 15.36 11.67 -20.35
N GLY A 7 14.18 11.26 -19.93
CA GLY A 7 13.54 11.80 -18.74
C GLY A 7 14.23 11.26 -17.49
N VAL A 8 14.98 12.11 -16.80
CA VAL A 8 15.47 11.78 -15.43
C VAL A 8 14.28 11.87 -14.49
N ILE A 9 13.74 10.72 -14.10
CA ILE A 9 12.76 10.64 -13.01
C ILE A 9 13.55 10.70 -11.69
N ALA A 10 13.33 11.76 -10.92
CA ALA A 10 13.90 11.89 -9.59
C ALA A 10 13.28 10.84 -8.66
N LEU A 11 14.01 9.76 -8.40
CA LEU A 11 13.74 8.77 -7.35
C LEU A 11 14.00 9.43 -5.99
N GLY A 12 12.96 10.00 -5.37
CA GLY A 12 13.24 10.82 -4.20
C GLY A 12 12.15 10.98 -3.15
N GLY A 13 11.28 10.00 -2.89
CA GLY A 13 10.22 10.20 -1.90
C GLY A 13 10.25 9.28 -0.67
N ALA A 14 10.17 7.98 -0.84
CA ALA A 14 10.06 7.03 0.28
C ALA A 14 11.40 6.72 0.97
N ILE A 15 12.52 6.75 0.23
CA ILE A 15 13.87 6.58 0.78
C ILE A 15 14.19 7.65 1.84
N GLY A 16 13.57 8.84 1.73
CA GLY A 16 13.86 9.97 2.63
C GLY A 16 13.42 9.76 4.08
N ILE A 17 12.28 9.12 4.34
CA ILE A 17 11.76 9.02 5.72
C ILE A 17 12.47 7.92 6.49
N TYR A 18 12.65 6.73 5.95
CA TYR A 18 13.48 5.71 6.59
C TYR A 18 14.97 6.05 6.61
N ALA A 19 15.51 6.74 5.61
CA ALA A 19 16.88 7.26 5.68
C ALA A 19 17.05 8.28 6.82
N ALA A 20 16.07 9.16 7.04
CA ALA A 20 16.03 10.02 8.21
C ALA A 20 15.84 9.24 9.52
N THR A 21 15.17 8.07 9.49
CA THR A 21 15.02 7.18 10.66
C THR A 21 16.22 6.27 10.88
N LYS A 22 16.95 5.88 9.82
CA LYS A 22 18.19 5.08 9.93
C LYS A 22 19.29 5.81 10.72
N ASN A 23 19.37 7.14 10.61
CA ASN A 23 20.41 7.96 11.26
C ASN A 23 19.99 8.54 12.63
N GLY A 24 18.77 8.29 13.09
CA GLY A 24 18.28 8.80 14.37
C GLY A 24 18.56 7.84 15.53
N SER A 25 19.72 7.93 16.16
CA SER A 25 20.04 7.23 17.40
C SER A 25 19.38 7.84 18.66
N ASP A 26 18.65 8.93 18.52
CA ASP A 26 17.96 9.60 19.62
C ASP A 26 16.48 9.24 19.61
N GLY A 27 16.05 8.49 20.61
CA GLY A 27 14.66 8.04 20.82
C GLY A 27 13.64 9.16 21.14
N GLY A 28 13.81 10.34 20.57
CA GLY A 28 12.89 11.46 20.67
C GLY A 28 11.66 11.26 19.78
N SER A 29 10.49 11.62 20.31
CA SER A 29 9.24 11.68 19.55
C SER A 29 9.34 12.75 18.45
N ARG A 30 8.98 12.40 17.22
CA ARG A 30 8.94 13.31 16.06
C ARG A 30 7.51 13.54 15.65
N THR A 31 7.28 14.64 14.92
CA THR A 31 6.06 14.85 14.17
C THR A 31 6.36 14.67 12.69
N LEU A 32 5.60 13.80 12.04
CA LEU A 32 5.71 13.48 10.62
C LEU A 32 4.48 14.05 9.91
N ASP A 33 4.69 14.81 8.86
CA ASP A 33 3.63 15.40 8.05
C ASP A 33 3.54 14.68 6.70
N TYR A 34 2.35 14.18 6.37
CA TYR A 34 2.00 13.57 5.09
C TYR A 34 0.90 14.36 4.42
N TRP A 35 1.09 14.66 3.15
CA TRP A 35 0.11 15.36 2.32
C TRP A 35 -0.47 14.36 1.33
N VAL A 36 -1.76 14.05 1.49
CA VAL A 36 -2.48 13.05 0.69
C VAL A 36 -3.71 13.67 0.08
N ALA A 37 -4.04 13.32 -1.16
CA ALA A 37 -5.30 13.73 -1.76
C ALA A 37 -6.04 12.55 -2.38
N ALA A 38 -7.39 12.59 -2.32
CA ALA A 38 -8.25 11.78 -3.16
C ALA A 38 -8.28 12.38 -4.56
N VAL A 39 -7.86 11.63 -5.58
CA VAL A 39 -7.78 12.11 -6.96
C VAL A 39 -8.42 11.13 -7.94
N PRO A 40 -9.07 11.63 -9.01
CA PRO A 40 -9.60 10.75 -10.05
C PRO A 40 -8.45 10.11 -10.84
N LEU A 41 -8.66 8.85 -11.24
CA LEU A 41 -7.68 8.07 -11.98
C LEU A 41 -8.36 7.14 -13.00
N SER A 42 -7.80 7.06 -14.20
CA SER A 42 -8.05 5.96 -15.12
C SER A 42 -6.98 4.89 -14.88
N TRP A 43 -7.37 3.78 -14.28
CA TRP A 43 -6.45 2.72 -13.88
C TRP A 43 -6.56 1.52 -14.79
N ASN A 44 -5.44 1.03 -15.32
CA ASN A 44 -5.40 -0.22 -16.08
C ASN A 44 -4.85 -1.34 -15.17
N ILE A 45 -5.66 -2.31 -14.81
CA ILE A 45 -5.30 -3.44 -13.93
C ILE A 45 -4.23 -4.32 -14.59
N THR A 46 -4.23 -4.42 -15.93
CA THR A 46 -3.31 -5.27 -16.71
C THR A 46 -2.65 -4.47 -17.84
N PRO A 47 -1.70 -3.55 -17.52
CA PRO A 47 -1.16 -2.61 -18.52
C PRO A 47 -0.43 -3.28 -19.69
N ASN A 48 0.12 -4.50 -19.52
CA ASN A 48 0.73 -5.25 -20.62
C ASN A 48 -0.31 -5.92 -21.53
N GLY A 49 -1.59 -5.91 -21.15
CA GLY A 49 -2.68 -6.51 -21.91
C GLY A 49 -2.57 -8.02 -22.10
N ARG A 50 -1.80 -8.72 -21.25
CA ARG A 50 -1.55 -10.15 -21.36
C ARG A 50 -1.28 -10.79 -20.01
N ASP A 51 -1.80 -12.00 -19.83
CA ASP A 51 -1.41 -12.93 -18.79
C ASP A 51 -0.20 -13.75 -19.28
N ALA A 52 0.94 -13.58 -18.62
CA ALA A 52 2.17 -14.25 -19.05
C ALA A 52 2.20 -15.74 -18.69
N ILE A 53 1.44 -16.18 -17.68
CA ILE A 53 1.35 -17.60 -17.30
C ILE A 53 0.39 -18.35 -18.22
N MET A 54 -0.83 -17.83 -18.37
CA MET A 54 -1.86 -18.47 -19.19
C MET A 54 -1.64 -18.25 -20.70
N GLY A 55 -0.83 -17.24 -21.06
CA GLY A 55 -0.57 -16.88 -22.45
C GLY A 55 -1.77 -16.23 -23.15
N GLU A 56 -2.72 -15.69 -22.38
CA GLU A 56 -3.96 -15.10 -22.88
C GLU A 56 -3.89 -13.59 -22.94
N ASP A 57 -4.55 -13.00 -23.94
CA ASP A 57 -4.67 -11.55 -24.05
C ASP A 57 -5.81 -11.03 -23.18
N VAL A 58 -5.54 -9.92 -22.46
CA VAL A 58 -6.53 -9.25 -21.61
C VAL A 58 -6.89 -7.91 -22.26
N PRO A 59 -8.08 -7.78 -22.85
CA PRO A 59 -8.46 -6.57 -23.55
C PRO A 59 -8.73 -5.40 -22.60
N PRO A 60 -8.38 -4.15 -22.99
CA PRO A 60 -8.49 -2.96 -22.15
C PRO A 60 -9.89 -2.71 -21.57
N GLU A 61 -10.95 -3.05 -22.31
CA GLU A 61 -12.33 -2.88 -21.86
C GLU A 61 -12.70 -3.73 -20.63
N LYS A 62 -11.91 -4.76 -20.32
CA LYS A 62 -12.05 -5.56 -19.09
C LYS A 62 -11.19 -5.05 -17.94
N SER A 63 -10.06 -4.41 -18.25
CA SER A 63 -9.02 -4.10 -17.29
C SER A 63 -8.89 -2.61 -16.94
N VAL A 64 -9.49 -1.70 -17.70
CA VAL A 64 -9.43 -0.26 -17.41
C VAL A 64 -10.65 0.15 -16.60
N VAL A 65 -10.41 0.72 -15.43
CA VAL A 65 -11.44 1.24 -14.51
C VAL A 65 -11.27 2.74 -14.27
N GLN A 66 -12.39 3.46 -14.18
CA GLN A 66 -12.40 4.85 -13.74
C GLN A 66 -12.65 4.87 -12.24
N THR A 67 -11.72 5.42 -11.49
CA THR A 67 -11.75 5.37 -10.02
C THR A 67 -11.20 6.64 -9.37
N VAL A 68 -11.30 6.70 -8.05
CA VAL A 68 -10.65 7.69 -7.19
C VAL A 68 -9.65 6.95 -6.30
N VAL A 69 -8.47 7.54 -6.09
CA VAL A 69 -7.38 6.91 -5.32
C VAL A 69 -6.69 7.92 -4.41
N TYR A 70 -5.99 7.43 -3.40
CA TYR A 70 -5.10 8.27 -2.61
C TYR A 70 -3.78 8.49 -3.33
N ARG A 71 -3.38 9.76 -3.43
CA ARG A 71 -2.09 10.14 -4.00
C ARG A 71 -1.30 11.00 -3.05
N ARG A 72 0.00 10.74 -2.97
CA ARG A 72 0.95 11.56 -2.21
C ARG A 72 1.26 12.87 -2.91
N TYR A 73 1.47 13.90 -2.08
CA TYR A 73 1.87 15.23 -2.50
C TYR A 73 2.96 15.80 -1.59
N GLY A 74 3.72 16.75 -2.09
CA GLY A 74 4.52 17.63 -1.29
C GLY A 74 3.67 18.63 -0.50
N GLU A 75 4.31 19.36 0.40
CA GLU A 75 3.66 20.29 1.34
C GLU A 75 2.66 21.24 0.64
N GLY A 76 1.45 21.29 1.22
CA GLY A 76 0.34 22.11 0.71
C GLY A 76 -0.26 21.61 -0.59
N TRP A 77 -0.09 20.33 -0.92
CA TRP A 77 -0.57 19.68 -2.16
C TRP A 77 -0.07 20.32 -3.45
N LYS A 78 1.11 20.96 -3.42
CA LYS A 78 1.66 21.70 -4.56
C LYS A 78 2.18 20.81 -5.67
N THR A 79 2.85 19.71 -5.31
CA THR A 79 3.52 18.84 -6.27
C THR A 79 3.08 17.40 -6.03
N PRO A 80 2.48 16.73 -7.02
CA PRO A 80 2.17 15.32 -6.90
C PRO A 80 3.46 14.50 -6.83
N GLU A 81 3.48 13.50 -5.95
CA GLU A 81 4.58 12.57 -5.75
C GLU A 81 4.14 11.15 -6.13
N ALA A 82 5.09 10.24 -6.31
CA ALA A 82 4.77 8.82 -6.44
C ALA A 82 4.32 8.27 -5.09
N ASN A 83 3.37 7.33 -5.10
CA ASN A 83 2.98 6.61 -3.88
C ASN A 83 4.02 5.59 -3.46
N ALA A 84 4.94 5.26 -4.36
CA ALA A 84 5.80 4.10 -4.31
C ALA A 84 6.66 4.01 -3.04
N SER A 85 6.61 2.86 -2.42
CA SER A 85 7.76 2.25 -1.76
C SER A 85 8.79 1.79 -2.81
N GLU A 86 9.99 1.37 -2.41
CA GLU A 86 11.00 0.82 -3.33
C GLU A 86 10.50 -0.36 -4.20
N SER A 87 9.42 -1.01 -3.78
CA SER A 87 8.83 -2.17 -4.44
C SER A 87 7.98 -1.85 -5.66
N THR A 88 7.56 -0.60 -5.83
CA THR A 88 6.67 -0.21 -6.93
C THR A 88 7.41 0.68 -7.91
N ALA A 89 8.37 0.10 -8.66
CA ALA A 89 9.27 0.80 -9.58
C ALA A 89 8.55 1.67 -10.65
N ASP A 90 7.25 1.49 -10.83
CA ASP A 90 6.49 2.09 -11.92
C ASP A 90 5.59 3.25 -11.47
N GLY A 91 5.74 3.76 -10.24
CA GLY A 91 4.93 4.86 -9.72
C GLY A 91 3.47 4.47 -9.56
N LEU A 92 3.20 3.26 -9.06
CA LEU A 92 1.85 2.78 -8.78
C LEU A 92 1.10 3.79 -7.90
N LEU A 93 -0.18 4.00 -8.19
CA LEU A 93 -1.07 4.85 -7.41
C LEU A 93 -2.09 4.02 -6.60
N ILE A 94 -2.11 2.71 -6.80
CA ILE A 94 -2.81 1.72 -5.98
C ILE A 94 -1.78 0.66 -5.58
N PRO A 95 -1.58 0.46 -4.27
CA PRO A 95 -2.23 1.13 -3.15
C PRO A 95 -1.89 2.62 -3.04
N GLY A 96 -2.58 3.32 -2.13
CA GLY A 96 -2.22 4.66 -1.68
C GLY A 96 -0.81 4.70 -1.07
N PRO A 97 -0.28 5.90 -0.72
CA PRO A 97 1.10 6.03 -0.27
C PRO A 97 1.39 5.22 1.00
N LEU A 98 2.52 4.51 1.03
CA LEU A 98 3.03 3.90 2.26
C LEU A 98 3.37 5.01 3.27
N LEU A 99 2.67 5.02 4.40
CA LEU A 99 2.95 5.92 5.52
C LEU A 99 3.86 5.20 6.52
N GLN A 100 4.97 5.81 6.87
CA GLN A 100 6.00 5.18 7.71
C GLN A 100 6.22 5.99 8.99
N ALA A 101 6.30 5.31 10.13
CA ALA A 101 6.58 5.93 11.41
C ALA A 101 7.37 4.99 12.33
N ARG A 102 7.69 5.47 13.51
CA ARG A 102 8.26 4.68 14.59
C ARG A 102 7.46 4.89 15.88
N VAL A 103 7.40 3.88 16.71
CA VAL A 103 6.79 3.99 18.05
C VAL A 103 7.32 5.23 18.78
N GLY A 104 6.40 6.10 19.19
CA GLY A 104 6.67 7.39 19.81
C GLY A 104 6.40 8.59 18.89
N ASP A 105 6.33 8.39 17.57
CA ASP A 105 6.07 9.48 16.62
C ASP A 105 4.60 9.93 16.66
N THR A 106 4.37 11.20 16.33
CA THR A 106 3.06 11.77 15.98
C THR A 106 2.99 11.88 14.47
N ILE A 107 1.89 11.43 13.88
CA ILE A 107 1.68 11.45 12.44
C ILE A 107 0.54 12.42 12.16
N ARG A 108 0.78 13.41 11.31
CA ARG A 108 -0.27 14.30 10.80
C ARG A 108 -0.49 13.99 9.32
N VAL A 109 -1.71 13.59 8.98
CA VAL A 109 -2.08 13.35 7.60
C VAL A 109 -3.01 14.49 7.16
N HIS A 110 -2.46 15.37 6.33
CA HIS A 110 -3.19 16.46 5.69
C HIS A 110 -3.88 15.88 4.46
N PHE A 111 -5.17 15.64 4.57
CA PHE A 111 -5.99 15.08 3.50
C PHE A 111 -6.74 16.17 2.75
N LYS A 112 -6.82 16.05 1.43
CA LYS A 112 -7.65 16.92 0.58
C LYS A 112 -8.48 16.08 -0.37
N ASN A 113 -9.76 16.35 -0.45
CA ASN A 113 -10.61 15.75 -1.46
C ASN A 113 -10.52 16.55 -2.77
N MET A 114 -9.92 15.96 -3.81
CA MET A 114 -9.82 16.50 -5.16
C MET A 114 -10.62 15.65 -6.16
N ASP A 115 -11.64 14.91 -5.69
CA ASP A 115 -12.49 14.09 -6.55
C ASP A 115 -13.34 14.97 -7.46
N THR A 116 -13.04 14.92 -8.76
CA THR A 116 -13.83 15.56 -9.84
C THR A 116 -14.55 14.51 -10.70
N LEU A 117 -14.44 13.23 -10.37
CA LEU A 117 -15.05 12.14 -11.11
C LEU A 117 -16.45 11.80 -10.58
N ARG A 118 -16.54 11.55 -9.26
CA ARG A 118 -17.78 11.13 -8.59
C ARG A 118 -18.40 12.26 -7.80
N HIS A 119 -17.61 13.24 -7.40
CA HIS A 119 -17.99 14.32 -6.49
C HIS A 119 -18.50 13.83 -5.13
N ASP A 120 -17.98 12.69 -4.68
CA ASP A 120 -18.33 12.08 -3.41
C ASP A 120 -17.51 12.68 -2.25
N PRO A 121 -18.05 12.70 -1.03
CA PRO A 121 -17.21 12.90 0.16
C PRO A 121 -16.27 11.73 0.35
N HIS A 122 -15.06 12.02 0.84
CA HIS A 122 -14.06 11.01 1.18
C HIS A 122 -13.44 11.27 2.55
N SER A 123 -12.85 10.24 3.13
CA SER A 123 -12.16 10.32 4.41
C SER A 123 -10.88 9.49 4.42
N MET A 124 -10.17 9.47 5.55
CA MET A 124 -9.12 8.49 5.83
C MET A 124 -9.33 7.95 7.24
N HIS A 125 -9.61 6.66 7.35
CA HIS A 125 -9.68 5.92 8.60
C HIS A 125 -8.40 5.10 8.78
N PHE A 126 -7.85 5.06 10.00
CA PHE A 126 -6.55 4.45 10.29
C PHE A 126 -6.67 3.37 11.36
N HIS A 127 -6.02 2.24 11.13
CA HIS A 127 -5.92 1.17 12.12
C HIS A 127 -4.59 1.24 12.88
N GLY A 128 -4.52 0.58 14.05
CA GLY A 128 -3.30 0.30 14.80
C GLY A 128 -2.63 1.51 15.48
N VAL A 129 -3.22 2.68 15.45
CA VAL A 129 -2.71 3.91 16.06
C VAL A 129 -3.73 4.54 17.00
N HIS A 130 -3.25 5.40 17.89
CA HIS A 130 -4.12 6.14 18.81
C HIS A 130 -4.50 7.49 18.21
N TYR A 131 -5.78 7.82 18.29
CA TYR A 131 -6.32 9.10 17.83
C TYR A 131 -7.55 9.52 18.66
N ALA A 132 -7.89 10.79 18.60
CA ALA A 132 -9.14 11.29 19.15
C ALA A 132 -10.31 11.03 18.19
N PRO A 133 -11.58 11.00 18.65
CA PRO A 133 -12.73 10.81 17.78
C PRO A 133 -12.80 11.76 16.57
N SER A 134 -12.22 12.96 16.70
CA SER A 134 -12.09 13.91 15.59
C SER A 134 -11.08 13.51 14.50
N SER A 135 -10.37 12.40 14.66
CA SER A 135 -9.44 11.84 13.66
C SER A 135 -9.79 10.38 13.33
N ASP A 136 -11.03 9.97 13.59
CA ASP A 136 -11.52 8.62 13.29
C ASP A 136 -11.75 8.41 11.79
N GLY A 137 -12.29 9.40 11.10
CA GLY A 137 -12.56 9.33 9.67
C GLY A 137 -13.68 8.39 9.26
N ALA A 138 -14.39 7.78 10.21
CA ALA A 138 -15.45 6.83 9.95
C ALA A 138 -16.82 7.51 9.91
N PHE A 139 -17.55 7.34 8.81
CA PHE A 139 -18.90 7.87 8.64
C PHE A 139 -19.92 7.05 9.44
N LEU A 140 -20.63 7.73 10.33
CA LEU A 140 -21.77 7.19 11.06
C LEU A 140 -22.90 8.24 11.07
N PRO A 141 -24.06 7.97 10.46
CA PRO A 141 -25.16 8.93 10.36
C PRO A 141 -25.55 9.53 11.71
N GLY A 142 -25.52 10.87 11.81
CA GLY A 142 -25.86 11.62 13.00
C GLY A 142 -24.77 11.72 14.09
N PHE A 143 -23.61 11.10 13.89
CA PHE A 143 -22.53 11.08 14.87
C PHE A 143 -21.18 11.52 14.32
N SER A 144 -20.89 11.27 13.03
CA SER A 144 -19.60 11.64 12.41
C SER A 144 -19.49 13.14 12.17
N GLY A 145 -18.27 13.64 12.28
CA GLY A 145 -17.88 15.01 12.02
C GLY A 145 -17.31 15.22 10.62
N ARG A 146 -16.65 16.37 10.42
CA ARG A 146 -15.98 16.73 9.16
C ARG A 146 -14.82 15.80 8.78
N ASP A 147 -14.27 15.08 9.72
CA ASP A 147 -13.23 14.07 9.51
C ASP A 147 -13.69 12.91 8.63
N ALA A 148 -14.97 12.55 8.72
CA ALA A 148 -15.57 11.43 7.98
C ALA A 148 -16.30 11.86 6.69
N ASP A 149 -16.40 13.16 6.42
CA ASP A 149 -17.21 13.73 5.35
C ASP A 149 -16.50 14.95 4.73
N VAL A 150 -15.27 14.73 4.23
CA VAL A 150 -14.49 15.77 3.56
C VAL A 150 -15.02 15.93 2.14
N MET A 151 -15.73 17.04 1.89
CA MET A 151 -16.36 17.33 0.61
C MET A 151 -15.32 17.65 -0.48
N PRO A 152 -15.66 17.47 -1.77
CA PRO A 152 -14.80 17.88 -2.87
C PRO A 152 -14.36 19.36 -2.76
N GLY A 153 -13.05 19.58 -2.82
CA GLY A 153 -12.40 20.87 -2.63
C GLY A 153 -11.96 21.17 -1.19
N ASP A 154 -12.57 20.51 -0.20
CA ASP A 154 -12.23 20.67 1.22
C ASP A 154 -10.98 19.86 1.60
N SER A 155 -10.48 20.15 2.80
CA SER A 155 -9.37 19.42 3.41
C SER A 155 -9.60 19.19 4.90
N TYR A 156 -8.94 18.18 5.43
CA TYR A 156 -8.93 17.82 6.85
C TYR A 156 -7.53 17.36 7.29
N THR A 157 -7.20 17.50 8.58
CA THR A 157 -5.94 17.00 9.12
C THR A 157 -6.23 15.99 10.22
N TYR A 158 -5.85 14.75 9.99
CA TYR A 158 -5.88 13.67 10.98
C TYR A 158 -4.60 13.71 11.81
N VAL A 159 -4.73 13.53 13.13
CA VAL A 159 -3.61 13.51 14.08
C VAL A 159 -3.59 12.18 14.79
N LEU A 160 -2.53 11.42 14.56
CA LEU A 160 -2.35 10.05 15.02
C LEU A 160 -1.11 9.93 15.89
N LYS A 161 -1.11 9.01 16.84
CA LYS A 161 0.06 8.68 17.68
C LYS A 161 0.42 7.22 17.50
N ALA A 162 1.67 6.95 17.16
CA ALA A 162 2.27 5.63 17.20
C ALA A 162 2.60 5.27 18.67
N GLY A 163 1.65 4.65 19.37
CA GLY A 163 1.81 4.19 20.76
C GLY A 163 2.77 3.01 20.90
N ASN A 164 2.99 2.53 22.11
CA ASN A 164 3.87 1.38 22.37
C ASN A 164 3.34 0.06 21.77
N ASP A 165 2.06 -0.01 21.52
CA ASP A 165 1.29 -1.11 20.92
C ASP A 165 1.05 -0.95 19.43
N SER A 166 1.55 0.14 18.82
CA SER A 166 1.34 0.43 17.39
C SER A 166 2.38 -0.17 16.45
N ALA A 167 3.43 -0.83 16.96
CA ALA A 167 4.44 -1.46 16.11
C ALA A 167 3.80 -2.55 15.22
N GLY A 168 3.99 -2.48 13.90
CA GLY A 168 3.39 -3.39 12.94
C GLY A 168 3.02 -2.70 11.64
N VAL A 169 2.18 -3.36 10.88
CA VAL A 169 1.63 -2.85 9.62
C VAL A 169 0.12 -2.79 9.75
N TRP A 170 -0.47 -1.69 9.32
CA TRP A 170 -1.87 -1.40 9.54
C TRP A 170 -2.51 -0.81 8.29
N PRO A 171 -3.76 -1.17 7.95
CA PRO A 171 -4.46 -0.51 6.87
C PRO A 171 -4.84 0.94 7.23
N TYR A 172 -4.92 1.76 6.20
CA TYR A 172 -5.79 2.93 6.19
C TYR A 172 -6.65 2.90 4.92
N HIS A 173 -7.86 3.44 5.00
CA HIS A 173 -8.78 3.38 3.88
C HIS A 173 -9.88 4.45 3.98
N ASP A 174 -10.60 4.67 2.88
CA ASP A 174 -11.81 5.47 2.89
C ASP A 174 -12.91 4.79 3.72
N HIS A 175 -13.48 5.52 4.66
CA HIS A 175 -14.60 5.07 5.48
C HIS A 175 -15.77 6.07 5.43
N SER A 176 -15.89 6.79 4.32
CA SER A 176 -17.02 7.66 4.01
C SER A 176 -18.29 6.86 3.70
N MET A 177 -19.37 7.54 3.38
CA MET A 177 -20.61 6.91 2.92
C MET A 177 -20.42 5.96 1.74
N SER A 178 -19.42 6.24 0.88
CA SER A 178 -19.12 5.47 -0.35
C SER A 178 -18.09 4.36 -0.14
N MET A 179 -17.78 3.97 1.10
CA MET A 179 -16.69 3.05 1.48
C MET A 179 -16.56 1.82 0.58
N ALA A 180 -17.63 1.08 0.33
CA ALA A 180 -17.55 -0.15 -0.47
C ALA A 180 -17.05 0.12 -1.89
N ALA A 181 -17.59 1.13 -2.56
CA ALA A 181 -17.17 1.51 -3.91
C ALA A 181 -15.76 2.10 -3.95
N SER A 182 -15.35 2.79 -2.89
CA SER A 182 -14.01 3.37 -2.75
C SER A 182 -12.96 2.29 -2.52
N LEU A 183 -13.25 1.28 -1.71
CA LEU A 183 -12.37 0.13 -1.48
C LEU A 183 -12.18 -0.69 -2.76
N ASP A 184 -13.26 -1.04 -3.46
CA ASP A 184 -13.19 -1.72 -4.76
C ASP A 184 -12.45 -0.87 -5.82
N GLY A 185 -12.41 0.45 -5.61
CA GLY A 185 -11.72 1.42 -6.45
C GLY A 185 -10.25 1.64 -6.13
N GLY A 186 -9.73 1.13 -5.00
CA GLY A 186 -8.32 1.27 -4.63
C GLY A 186 -8.03 2.39 -3.61
N MET A 187 -9.05 2.93 -2.91
CA MET A 187 -8.85 3.93 -1.85
C MET A 187 -8.45 3.28 -0.52
N TYR A 188 -7.28 2.69 -0.51
CA TYR A 188 -6.63 2.09 0.65
C TYR A 188 -5.12 2.19 0.54
N GLY A 189 -4.41 1.98 1.65
CA GLY A 189 -2.97 1.87 1.72
C GLY A 189 -2.50 1.35 3.07
N MET A 190 -1.20 1.41 3.33
CA MET A 190 -0.60 0.90 4.54
C MET A 190 0.10 1.97 5.36
N LEU A 191 0.06 1.78 6.68
CA LEU A 191 0.83 2.47 7.68
C LEU A 191 1.81 1.47 8.31
N SER A 192 3.11 1.59 8.03
CA SER A 192 4.17 0.75 8.57
C SER A 192 4.85 1.43 9.75
N ILE A 193 4.77 0.82 10.94
CA ILE A 193 5.31 1.37 12.18
C ILE A 193 6.40 0.45 12.71
N LEU A 194 7.62 0.95 12.73
CA LEU A 194 8.74 0.26 13.37
C LEU A 194 8.65 0.38 14.90
N GLY A 195 9.01 -0.67 15.59
CA GLY A 195 9.25 -0.64 17.02
C GLY A 195 10.32 0.39 17.38
N ARG A 196 10.32 0.90 18.64
CA ARG A 196 11.22 1.97 19.08
C ARG A 196 12.70 1.73 18.73
N HIS A 197 13.17 0.51 18.86
CA HIS A 197 14.56 0.10 18.60
C HIS A 197 14.66 -0.93 17.46
N GLU A 198 13.59 -1.14 16.71
CA GLU A 198 13.58 -2.06 15.59
C GLU A 198 14.49 -1.55 14.46
N ARG A 199 15.31 -2.45 13.92
CA ARG A 199 16.12 -2.13 12.73
C ARG A 199 15.20 -1.90 11.54
N ALA A 200 15.42 -0.81 10.81
CA ALA A 200 14.74 -0.62 9.53
C ALA A 200 15.20 -1.69 8.52
N PRO A 201 14.30 -2.25 7.70
CA PRO A 201 14.68 -3.19 6.67
C PRO A 201 15.56 -2.53 5.60
N ASP A 202 16.35 -3.35 4.89
CA ASP A 202 17.09 -2.90 3.72
C ASP A 202 16.16 -2.82 2.50
N ARG A 203 15.12 -3.69 2.48
CA ARG A 203 14.00 -3.68 1.51
C ARG A 203 12.68 -3.83 2.23
N GLU A 204 11.68 -3.09 1.81
CA GLU A 204 10.30 -3.17 2.30
C GLU A 204 9.35 -3.35 1.11
N PHE A 205 8.59 -4.45 1.11
CA PHE A 205 7.67 -4.83 0.06
C PHE A 205 6.24 -4.72 0.56
N GLU A 206 5.45 -3.87 -0.07
CA GLU A 206 4.00 -3.83 0.14
C GLU A 206 3.33 -4.92 -0.69
N VAL A 207 2.39 -5.64 -0.10
CA VAL A 207 1.53 -6.61 -0.77
C VAL A 207 0.11 -6.39 -0.28
N VAL A 208 -0.72 -5.78 -1.11
CA VAL A 208 -2.14 -5.61 -0.82
C VAL A 208 -2.96 -6.55 -1.70
N PHE A 209 -3.59 -7.51 -1.06
CA PHE A 209 -4.58 -8.37 -1.68
C PHE A 209 -5.95 -7.69 -1.65
N SER A 210 -6.58 -7.57 -2.80
CA SER A 210 -7.89 -6.92 -2.93
C SER A 210 -8.71 -7.55 -4.05
N SER A 211 -9.94 -7.11 -4.21
CA SER A 211 -10.74 -7.31 -5.42
C SER A 211 -10.78 -6.00 -6.22
N MET A 212 -10.87 -6.06 -7.53
CA MET A 212 -11.05 -4.90 -8.38
C MET A 212 -11.81 -5.26 -9.66
N GLY A 213 -12.93 -4.60 -9.87
CA GLY A 213 -13.84 -5.02 -10.92
C GLY A 213 -14.44 -6.41 -10.65
N LYS A 214 -14.99 -7.04 -11.67
CA LYS A 214 -15.66 -8.35 -11.52
C LYS A 214 -14.72 -9.55 -11.72
N ASP A 215 -13.64 -9.35 -12.47
CA ASP A 215 -12.85 -10.44 -13.05
C ASP A 215 -11.47 -10.60 -12.40
N PHE A 216 -10.98 -9.59 -11.68
CA PHE A 216 -9.61 -9.57 -11.18
C PHE A 216 -9.52 -9.64 -9.65
N MET A 217 -8.48 -10.35 -9.20
CA MET A 217 -8.01 -10.36 -7.82
C MET A 217 -6.57 -9.82 -7.83
N PRO A 218 -6.39 -8.49 -7.73
CA PRO A 218 -5.08 -7.88 -7.89
C PRO A 218 -4.19 -7.99 -6.65
N ILE A 219 -2.89 -7.85 -6.90
CA ILE A 219 -1.88 -7.44 -5.92
C ILE A 219 -1.51 -5.99 -6.26
N ASP A 220 -1.64 -5.10 -5.28
CA ASP A 220 -1.32 -3.68 -5.44
C ASP A 220 -2.03 -3.04 -6.65
N GLY A 221 -3.30 -3.36 -6.83
CA GLY A 221 -4.11 -2.87 -7.95
C GLY A 221 -3.74 -3.41 -9.33
N ARG A 222 -2.80 -4.37 -9.42
CA ARG A 222 -2.39 -5.04 -10.67
C ARG A 222 -2.71 -6.53 -10.61
N ALA A 223 -3.15 -7.10 -11.70
CA ALA A 223 -3.48 -8.51 -11.77
C ALA A 223 -2.80 -9.19 -12.97
N VAL A 224 -2.70 -10.47 -12.89
CA VAL A 224 -2.06 -11.44 -13.77
C VAL A 224 -0.54 -11.21 -13.92
N GLU A 225 0.21 -12.31 -13.97
CA GLU A 225 1.67 -12.26 -14.04
C GLU A 225 2.14 -11.46 -15.26
N GLY A 226 3.23 -10.70 -15.06
CA GLY A 226 3.75 -9.72 -16.03
C GLY A 226 3.18 -8.31 -15.86
N ASN A 227 2.13 -8.13 -15.01
CA ASN A 227 1.57 -6.82 -14.67
C ASN A 227 1.70 -6.50 -13.19
N THR A 228 1.70 -7.52 -12.32
CA THR A 228 1.91 -7.39 -10.88
C THR A 228 3.33 -6.93 -10.55
N PRO A 229 3.56 -6.31 -9.37
CA PRO A 229 4.89 -5.85 -8.96
C PRO A 229 5.94 -6.97 -9.01
N VAL A 230 7.13 -6.65 -9.50
CA VAL A 230 8.31 -7.51 -9.43
C VAL A 230 9.20 -7.01 -8.31
N PHE A 231 9.21 -7.72 -7.19
CA PHE A 231 10.05 -7.38 -6.04
C PHE A 231 11.49 -7.85 -6.24
N ARG A 232 12.45 -7.09 -5.70
CA ARG A 232 13.88 -7.38 -5.88
C ARG A 232 14.65 -7.20 -4.58
N ALA A 233 15.52 -8.17 -4.27
CA ALA A 233 16.46 -8.10 -3.17
C ALA A 233 17.81 -8.72 -3.55
N LYS A 234 18.77 -8.56 -2.65
CA LYS A 234 20.07 -9.23 -2.70
C LYS A 234 20.25 -10.14 -1.50
N VAL A 235 21.01 -11.19 -1.69
CA VAL A 235 21.46 -12.03 -0.58
C VAL A 235 22.14 -11.16 0.49
N GLY A 236 21.77 -11.36 1.75
CA GLY A 236 22.26 -10.61 2.90
C GLY A 236 21.44 -9.38 3.27
N GLU A 237 20.53 -8.91 2.45
CA GLU A 237 19.60 -7.82 2.80
C GLU A 237 18.54 -8.30 3.81
N LEU A 238 18.23 -7.48 4.80
CA LEU A 238 17.04 -7.64 5.65
C LEU A 238 15.83 -7.21 4.84
N VAL A 239 15.02 -8.17 4.42
CA VAL A 239 13.77 -7.92 3.70
C VAL A 239 12.59 -7.92 4.66
N GLN A 240 11.63 -7.03 4.41
CA GLN A 240 10.35 -6.95 5.10
C GLN A 240 9.22 -7.08 4.07
N TRP A 241 8.26 -7.94 4.36
CA TRP A 241 7.02 -8.06 3.62
C TRP A 241 5.88 -7.56 4.49
N ASP A 242 5.24 -6.51 4.04
CA ASP A 242 4.08 -5.89 4.64
C ASP A 242 2.85 -6.35 3.85
N VAL A 243 2.03 -7.19 4.47
CA VAL A 243 0.92 -7.86 3.80
C VAL A 243 -0.40 -7.38 4.39
N LEU A 244 -1.31 -6.97 3.53
CA LEU A 244 -2.67 -6.51 3.85
C LEU A 244 -3.69 -7.25 2.98
N ALA A 245 -4.81 -7.66 3.56
CA ALA A 245 -6.02 -8.01 2.83
C ALA A 245 -7.07 -6.91 3.02
N ILE A 246 -7.64 -6.42 1.94
CA ILE A 246 -8.67 -5.36 1.97
C ILE A 246 -9.85 -5.74 1.07
N GLY A 247 -11.06 -5.39 1.48
CA GLY A 247 -12.29 -5.80 0.80
C GLY A 247 -13.04 -6.86 1.60
N SER A 248 -13.68 -7.83 0.95
CA SER A 248 -14.57 -8.79 1.60
C SER A 248 -14.04 -10.23 1.64
N ASP A 249 -12.93 -10.50 0.97
CA ASP A 249 -12.42 -11.85 0.78
C ASP A 249 -11.29 -12.20 1.76
N PHE A 250 -11.15 -13.50 2.05
CA PHE A 250 -10.01 -14.05 2.75
C PHE A 250 -8.93 -14.45 1.76
N HIS A 251 -7.68 -14.22 2.12
CA HIS A 251 -6.53 -14.54 1.29
C HIS A 251 -5.54 -15.41 2.05
N THR A 252 -4.57 -15.97 1.33
CA THR A 252 -3.52 -16.78 1.94
C THR A 252 -2.18 -16.44 1.27
N PHE A 253 -1.37 -15.62 1.93
CA PHE A 253 -0.07 -15.19 1.44
C PHE A 253 0.94 -16.33 1.48
N HIS A 254 1.67 -16.52 0.37
CA HIS A 254 2.74 -17.50 0.21
C HIS A 254 3.88 -16.95 -0.65
N VAL A 255 5.12 -17.28 -0.28
CA VAL A 255 6.33 -17.00 -1.08
C VAL A 255 7.10 -18.29 -1.30
N HIS A 256 7.30 -18.68 -2.55
CA HIS A 256 8.04 -19.89 -2.91
C HIS A 256 9.48 -19.85 -2.37
N GLY A 257 9.95 -20.99 -1.89
CA GLY A 257 11.32 -21.17 -1.40
C GLY A 257 11.65 -20.48 -0.08
N HIS A 258 10.73 -19.68 0.47
CA HIS A 258 10.94 -18.89 1.68
C HIS A 258 10.03 -19.33 2.82
N ARG A 259 10.50 -19.09 4.04
CA ARG A 259 9.73 -19.32 5.26
C ARG A 259 10.19 -18.33 6.34
N TRP A 260 9.29 -17.98 7.21
CA TRP A 260 9.53 -17.09 8.33
C TRP A 260 9.16 -17.77 9.65
N ILE A 261 9.68 -17.25 10.74
CA ILE A 261 9.42 -17.78 12.08
C ILE A 261 8.27 -17.01 12.72
N THR A 262 7.31 -17.74 13.23
CA THR A 262 6.22 -17.25 14.09
C THR A 262 6.35 -17.84 15.49
N PRO A 263 5.61 -17.32 16.49
CA PRO A 263 5.59 -17.94 17.81
C PRO A 263 5.20 -19.43 17.80
N GLU A 264 4.40 -19.84 16.81
CA GLU A 264 3.95 -21.24 16.64
C GLU A 264 4.94 -22.10 15.83
N GLY A 265 6.05 -21.51 15.37
CA GLY A 265 7.08 -22.18 14.57
C GLY A 265 7.18 -21.66 13.12
N PRO A 266 7.96 -22.37 12.27
CA PRO A 266 8.15 -21.97 10.88
C PRO A 266 6.84 -21.99 10.07
N ARG A 267 6.65 -20.98 9.22
CA ARG A 267 5.55 -20.88 8.26
C ARG A 267 6.10 -20.43 6.91
N ASP A 268 5.45 -20.86 5.84
CA ASP A 268 5.63 -20.39 4.46
C ASP A 268 4.34 -19.82 3.87
N THR A 269 3.25 -19.97 4.63
CA THR A 269 1.90 -19.60 4.22
C THR A 269 1.16 -19.01 5.42
N ARG A 270 0.39 -17.92 5.20
CA ARG A 270 -0.44 -17.31 6.23
C ARG A 270 -1.78 -16.85 5.68
N THR A 271 -2.85 -17.33 6.29
CA THR A 271 -4.22 -16.83 6.03
C THR A 271 -4.38 -15.44 6.64
N ILE A 272 -5.12 -14.59 5.92
CA ILE A 272 -5.40 -13.21 6.29
C ILE A 272 -6.82 -12.84 5.86
N GLY A 273 -7.57 -12.22 6.74
CA GLY A 273 -8.96 -11.79 6.52
C GLY A 273 -9.09 -10.32 6.17
N PRO A 274 -10.33 -9.86 5.89
CA PRO A 274 -10.62 -8.46 5.57
C PRO A 274 -10.08 -7.48 6.62
N ALA A 275 -9.35 -6.46 6.15
CA ALA A 275 -8.69 -5.43 6.96
C ALA A 275 -7.63 -5.96 7.95
N GLU A 276 -7.25 -7.24 7.86
CA GLU A 276 -6.10 -7.76 8.58
C GLU A 276 -4.80 -7.45 7.83
N SER A 277 -3.72 -7.29 8.60
CA SER A 277 -2.38 -7.08 8.08
C SER A 277 -1.35 -7.77 8.96
N PHE A 278 -0.19 -8.04 8.40
CA PHE A 278 0.95 -8.54 9.15
C PHE A 278 2.26 -8.16 8.48
N LYS A 279 3.32 -8.17 9.27
CA LYS A 279 4.69 -7.97 8.85
C LYS A 279 5.49 -9.23 9.09
N VAL A 280 6.30 -9.64 8.11
CA VAL A 280 7.33 -10.68 8.28
C VAL A 280 8.67 -10.18 7.75
N GLN A 281 9.74 -10.63 8.40
CA GLN A 281 11.12 -10.24 8.06
C GLN A 281 12.04 -11.45 8.06
N TRP A 282 13.01 -11.45 7.15
CA TRP A 282 14.14 -12.37 7.17
C TRP A 282 15.36 -11.75 6.50
N VAL A 283 16.55 -12.29 6.80
CA VAL A 283 17.75 -11.98 6.03
C VAL A 283 17.74 -12.88 4.80
N GLU A 284 17.80 -12.29 3.62
CA GLU A 284 17.67 -13.03 2.36
C GLU A 284 18.88 -13.92 2.12
N ASP A 285 18.64 -15.21 1.82
CA ASP A 285 19.68 -16.22 1.59
C ASP A 285 19.45 -17.13 0.37
N ALA A 286 18.32 -16.93 -0.35
CA ALA A 286 17.88 -17.81 -1.43
C ALA A 286 17.92 -17.12 -2.81
N PRO A 287 19.09 -17.02 -3.48
CA PRO A 287 19.15 -16.39 -4.80
C PRO A 287 18.36 -17.18 -5.83
N GLY A 288 17.57 -16.48 -6.67
CA GLY A 288 16.71 -17.09 -7.66
C GLY A 288 15.55 -16.19 -8.10
N THR A 289 14.66 -16.75 -8.90
CA THR A 289 13.39 -16.14 -9.25
C THR A 289 12.27 -16.98 -8.66
N TRP A 290 11.46 -16.39 -7.83
CA TRP A 290 10.43 -17.01 -7.01
C TRP A 290 9.07 -16.45 -7.32
N LEU A 291 8.02 -17.22 -7.08
CA LEU A 291 6.64 -16.70 -7.09
C LEU A 291 6.26 -16.23 -5.68
N TYR A 292 5.47 -15.17 -5.61
CA TYR A 292 4.66 -14.86 -4.44
C TYR A 292 3.20 -14.71 -4.87
N HIS A 293 2.26 -15.19 -4.07
CA HIS A 293 0.86 -15.24 -4.49
C HIS A 293 -0.12 -15.48 -3.33
N CYS A 294 -1.40 -15.28 -3.59
CA CYS A 294 -2.46 -15.84 -2.77
C CYS A 294 -2.62 -17.33 -3.07
N HIS A 295 -2.67 -18.16 -2.02
CA HIS A 295 -2.81 -19.62 -2.19
C HIS A 295 -4.28 -20.08 -2.24
N VAL A 296 -5.26 -19.16 -2.29
CA VAL A 296 -6.62 -19.46 -2.70
C VAL A 296 -6.59 -19.59 -4.22
N GLU A 297 -6.89 -20.80 -4.73
CA GLU A 297 -6.68 -21.14 -6.15
C GLU A 297 -7.42 -20.20 -7.11
N ASP A 298 -8.71 -19.92 -6.85
CA ASP A 298 -9.50 -18.98 -7.66
C ASP A 298 -8.87 -17.57 -7.70
N HIS A 299 -8.35 -17.07 -6.59
CA HIS A 299 -7.71 -15.76 -6.53
C HIS A 299 -6.41 -15.73 -7.34
N MET A 300 -5.59 -16.78 -7.23
CA MET A 300 -4.35 -16.91 -8.02
C MET A 300 -4.68 -16.95 -9.51
N MET A 301 -5.68 -17.74 -9.92
CA MET A 301 -6.12 -17.84 -11.32
C MET A 301 -6.71 -16.54 -11.86
N ARG A 302 -7.27 -15.69 -10.98
CA ARG A 302 -7.77 -14.35 -11.32
C ARG A 302 -6.71 -13.26 -11.19
N GLY A 303 -5.44 -13.66 -11.09
CA GLY A 303 -4.28 -12.79 -11.26
C GLY A 303 -3.53 -12.38 -9.99
N MET A 304 -3.81 -13.00 -8.83
CA MET A 304 -3.16 -12.69 -7.55
C MET A 304 -1.83 -13.44 -7.41
N ILE A 305 -0.90 -13.16 -8.32
CA ILE A 305 0.42 -13.78 -8.44
C ILE A 305 1.46 -12.80 -8.95
N GLY A 306 2.68 -12.86 -8.44
CA GLY A 306 3.80 -11.99 -8.83
C GLY A 306 5.15 -12.67 -8.70
N ILE A 307 6.21 -11.94 -9.09
CA ILE A 307 7.59 -12.40 -9.16
C ILE A 307 8.45 -11.74 -8.09
N TYR A 308 9.25 -12.54 -7.39
CA TYR A 308 10.30 -12.10 -6.49
C TYR A 308 11.67 -12.54 -6.99
N GLN A 309 12.58 -11.59 -7.21
CA GLN A 309 13.91 -11.83 -7.75
C GLN A 309 14.98 -11.53 -6.70
N VAL A 310 15.78 -12.53 -6.38
CA VAL A 310 16.91 -12.41 -5.47
C VAL A 310 18.21 -12.62 -6.25
N THR A 311 19.09 -11.63 -6.18
CA THR A 311 20.44 -11.69 -6.77
C THR A 311 21.51 -11.94 -5.69
N LYS A 312 22.67 -12.45 -6.11
CA LYS A 312 23.82 -12.62 -5.23
C LYS A 312 24.43 -11.30 -4.80
#